data_5761dea73c8a8c85838b815ebf9aeaa3
#
_entry.id   5761dea73c8a8c85838b815ebf9aeaa3
#
_cell.length_a   1.000
_cell.length_b   1.000
_cell.length_c   1.000
_cell.angle_alpha   90.00
_cell.angle_beta   90.00
_cell.angle_gamma   90.00
#
_symmetry.space_group_name_H-M   'P 1'
#
loop_
_entity.id
_entity.type
_entity.pdbx_description
1 polymer ?
#
loop_
_entity_poly.entity_id
_entity_poly.type
_entity_poly.pdbx_seq_one_letter_code
_entity_poly.pdbx_strand_id
1 'polypeptide(L)'
;MTLRDATPADAAALARLETACFPGDAWSEASLSSHLSAPLCPACLMEDGGEVIGYASGRALPPEAEVYRVAVLPRARRRGIGLSLMGALELRFAGHGCDRFFLEVRASNAPARHLYETLGYEAVGVRRRYYRAPEEDAALYEKILGEEA
;
A
#
# COMPACT_ATOMS: atom_id res chain seq x y z
N MET A 1 11.00 -3.08 16.46
CA MET A 1 10.20 -3.18 15.21
C MET A 1 11.05 -3.72 14.09
N THR A 2 10.50 -4.63 13.31
CA THR A 2 11.20 -5.26 12.18
C THR A 2 10.38 -5.15 10.92
N LEU A 3 10.98 -4.60 9.85
CA LEU A 3 10.39 -4.56 8.53
C LEU A 3 10.94 -5.74 7.72
N ARG A 4 10.04 -6.52 7.11
CA ARG A 4 10.45 -7.67 6.29
C ARG A 4 9.47 -7.91 5.14
N ASP A 5 9.87 -8.76 4.20
CA ASP A 5 8.96 -9.22 3.15
C ASP A 5 7.82 -10.04 3.76
N ALA A 6 6.63 -9.84 3.23
CA ALA A 6 5.50 -10.70 3.55
C ALA A 6 5.54 -11.96 2.68
N THR A 7 5.11 -13.07 3.25
CA THR A 7 5.04 -14.36 2.57
C THR A 7 3.62 -14.92 2.66
N PRO A 8 3.25 -15.95 1.88
CA PRO A 8 1.91 -16.55 2.00
C PRO A 8 1.54 -16.99 3.41
N ALA A 9 2.52 -17.33 4.25
CA ALA A 9 2.26 -17.67 5.65
C ALA A 9 1.70 -16.49 6.46
N ASP A 10 1.85 -15.27 5.97
CA ASP A 10 1.36 -14.06 6.64
C ASP A 10 -0.10 -13.72 6.29
N ALA A 11 -0.73 -14.45 5.38
CA ALA A 11 -2.05 -14.09 4.84
C ALA A 11 -3.11 -13.93 5.94
N ALA A 12 -3.14 -14.81 6.93
CA ALA A 12 -4.10 -14.73 8.03
C ALA A 12 -3.89 -13.48 8.88
N ALA A 13 -2.64 -13.15 9.21
CA ALA A 13 -2.32 -11.95 9.99
C ALA A 13 -2.67 -10.69 9.22
N LEU A 14 -2.37 -10.65 7.91
CA LEU A 14 -2.71 -9.52 7.06
C LEU A 14 -4.22 -9.37 6.87
N ALA A 15 -4.97 -10.46 6.82
CA ALA A 15 -6.43 -10.40 6.75
C ALA A 15 -7.02 -9.74 8.01
N ARG A 16 -6.45 -10.04 9.18
CA ARG A 16 -6.87 -9.40 10.44
C ARG A 16 -6.55 -7.89 10.41
N LEU A 17 -5.38 -7.54 9.91
CA LEU A 17 -4.97 -6.13 9.77
C LEU A 17 -5.91 -5.40 8.81
N GLU A 18 -6.25 -6.02 7.67
CA GLU A 18 -7.19 -5.47 6.69
C GLU A 18 -8.55 -5.18 7.32
N THR A 19 -9.08 -6.12 8.10
CA THR A 19 -10.36 -5.94 8.77
C THR A 19 -10.32 -4.78 9.77
N ALA A 20 -9.21 -4.62 10.48
CA ALA A 20 -9.04 -3.52 11.44
C ALA A 20 -8.93 -2.16 10.76
N CYS A 21 -8.31 -2.11 9.58
CA CYS A 21 -8.04 -0.85 8.87
C CYS A 21 -9.12 -0.49 7.84
N PHE A 22 -9.73 -1.49 7.20
CA PHE A 22 -10.68 -1.31 6.10
C PHE A 22 -11.92 -2.18 6.29
N PRO A 23 -12.72 -1.96 7.33
CA PRO A 23 -13.80 -2.90 7.69
C PRO A 23 -14.83 -3.16 6.58
N GLY A 24 -15.03 -2.21 5.66
CA GLY A 24 -15.96 -2.40 4.53
C GLY A 24 -15.29 -2.91 3.26
N ASP A 25 -13.97 -2.84 3.17
CA ASP A 25 -13.20 -3.12 1.95
C ASP A 25 -12.05 -4.10 2.20
N ALA A 26 -12.08 -4.83 3.31
CA ALA A 26 -10.98 -5.73 3.69
C ALA A 26 -10.80 -6.85 2.68
N TRP A 27 -9.53 -7.09 2.29
CA TRP A 27 -9.19 -8.25 1.48
C TRP A 27 -9.29 -9.52 2.33
N SER A 28 -9.79 -10.59 1.72
CA SER A 28 -9.88 -11.89 2.38
C SER A 28 -8.50 -12.54 2.49
N GLU A 29 -8.40 -13.51 3.41
CA GLU A 29 -7.18 -14.31 3.53
C GLU A 29 -6.85 -15.02 2.21
N ALA A 30 -7.87 -15.53 1.49
CA ALA A 30 -7.67 -16.19 0.21
C ALA A 30 -7.10 -15.25 -0.85
N SER A 31 -7.63 -14.03 -0.94
CA SER A 31 -7.11 -13.02 -1.87
C SER A 31 -5.68 -12.62 -1.53
N LEU A 32 -5.38 -12.46 -0.25
CA LEU A 32 -4.03 -12.14 0.21
C LEU A 32 -3.07 -13.28 -0.09
N SER A 33 -3.47 -14.51 0.15
CA SER A 33 -2.63 -15.68 -0.15
C SER A 33 -2.28 -15.75 -1.64
N SER A 34 -3.26 -15.50 -2.51
CA SER A 34 -3.01 -15.43 -3.96
C SER A 34 -2.05 -14.33 -4.32
N HIS A 35 -2.25 -13.14 -3.78
CA HIS A 35 -1.38 -11.99 -4.04
C HIS A 35 0.06 -12.26 -3.59
N LEU A 36 0.22 -12.78 -2.37
CA LEU A 36 1.54 -13.04 -1.79
C LEU A 36 2.28 -14.17 -2.50
N SER A 37 1.57 -15.01 -3.26
CA SER A 37 2.17 -16.10 -4.05
C SER A 37 2.53 -15.64 -5.46
N ALA A 38 2.08 -14.49 -5.91
CA ALA A 38 2.31 -14.03 -7.27
C ALA A 38 3.71 -13.38 -7.40
N PRO A 39 4.45 -13.70 -8.49
CA PRO A 39 5.88 -13.32 -8.58
C PRO A 39 6.14 -11.82 -8.72
N LEU A 40 5.17 -11.05 -9.24
CA LEU A 40 5.34 -9.61 -9.47
C LEU A 40 4.51 -8.75 -8.50
N CYS A 41 4.13 -9.34 -7.37
CA CYS A 41 3.31 -8.66 -6.36
C CYS A 41 4.08 -8.53 -5.03
N PRO A 42 5.04 -7.59 -4.94
CA PRO A 42 5.79 -7.41 -3.72
C PRO A 42 4.90 -6.93 -2.58
N ALA A 43 5.23 -7.38 -1.38
CA ALA A 43 4.58 -6.93 -0.16
C ALA A 43 5.60 -6.95 0.97
N CYS A 44 5.52 -5.97 1.85
CA CYS A 44 6.36 -5.91 3.04
C CYS A 44 5.50 -5.56 4.25
N LEU A 45 5.95 -5.97 5.41
CA LEU A 45 5.21 -5.75 6.65
C LEU A 45 6.12 -5.29 7.77
N MET A 46 5.51 -4.71 8.79
CA MET A 46 6.20 -4.29 10.01
C MET A 46 5.69 -5.12 11.17
N GLU A 47 6.61 -5.72 11.91
CA GLU A 47 6.30 -6.46 13.13
C GLU A 47 6.79 -5.69 14.35
N ASP A 48 6.03 -5.78 15.43
CA ASP A 48 6.43 -5.27 16.73
C ASP A 48 6.07 -6.29 17.78
N GLY A 49 7.08 -6.89 18.42
CA GLY A 49 6.86 -7.93 19.43
C GLY A 49 6.13 -9.16 18.89
N GLY A 50 6.36 -9.51 17.64
CA GLY A 50 5.71 -10.65 16.98
C GLY A 50 4.33 -10.36 16.42
N GLU A 51 3.83 -9.13 16.57
CA GLU A 51 2.56 -8.71 16.01
C GLU A 51 2.77 -7.90 14.73
N VAL A 52 2.00 -8.20 13.68
CA VAL A 52 2.00 -7.42 12.44
C VAL A 52 1.19 -6.15 12.68
N ILE A 53 1.83 -5.00 12.60
CA ILE A 53 1.19 -3.70 12.87
C ILE A 53 0.99 -2.85 11.63
N GLY A 54 1.53 -3.27 10.50
CA GLY A 54 1.33 -2.57 9.23
C GLY A 54 1.85 -3.38 8.06
N TYR A 55 1.39 -3.05 6.85
CA TYR A 55 1.94 -3.64 5.63
C TYR A 55 1.69 -2.73 4.42
N ALA A 56 2.46 -2.96 3.37
CA ALA A 56 2.25 -2.33 2.08
C ALA A 56 2.37 -3.39 0.99
N SER A 57 1.56 -3.27 -0.05
CA SER A 57 1.57 -4.22 -1.16
C SER A 57 1.25 -3.54 -2.48
N GLY A 58 1.64 -4.18 -3.56
CA GLY A 58 1.35 -3.70 -4.89
C GLY A 58 1.67 -4.72 -5.96
N ARG A 59 1.69 -4.27 -7.21
CA ARG A 59 1.97 -5.11 -8.36
C ARG A 59 2.96 -4.40 -9.28
N ALA A 60 3.99 -5.10 -9.67
CA ALA A 60 4.96 -4.62 -10.64
C ALA A 60 4.53 -5.02 -12.05
N LEU A 61 4.49 -4.05 -12.96
CA LEU A 61 4.29 -4.23 -14.41
C LEU A 61 5.32 -3.34 -15.10
N PRO A 62 6.61 -3.75 -15.10
CA PRO A 62 7.68 -2.87 -15.57
C PRO A 62 7.38 -2.25 -16.93
N PRO A 63 7.62 -0.94 -17.10
CA PRO A 63 8.28 -0.01 -16.18
C PRO A 63 7.39 0.59 -15.09
N GLU A 64 6.12 0.19 -15.01
CA GLU A 64 5.14 0.74 -14.09
C GLU A 64 4.88 -0.18 -12.91
N ALA A 65 4.40 0.38 -11.81
CA ALA A 65 3.94 -0.39 -10.65
C ALA A 65 2.72 0.29 -10.05
N GLU A 66 1.84 -0.52 -9.48
CA GLU A 66 0.65 -0.02 -8.79
C GLU A 66 0.73 -0.36 -7.30
N VAL A 67 0.54 0.65 -6.46
CA VAL A 67 0.41 0.45 -5.02
C VAL A 67 -1.04 0.05 -4.74
N TYR A 68 -1.24 -1.12 -4.12
CA TYR A 68 -2.58 -1.61 -3.80
C TYR A 68 -3.04 -1.21 -2.42
N ARG A 69 -2.20 -1.43 -1.41
CA ARG A 69 -2.56 -1.20 -0.02
C ARG A 69 -1.40 -0.64 0.77
N VAL A 70 -1.71 0.27 1.68
CA VAL A 70 -0.85 0.64 2.80
C VAL A 70 -1.77 0.68 4.01
N ALA A 71 -1.48 -0.15 5.00
CA ALA A 71 -2.28 -0.26 6.21
C ALA A 71 -1.39 -0.19 7.43
N VAL A 72 -1.78 0.61 8.41
CA VAL A 72 -1.12 0.69 9.72
C VAL A 72 -2.21 0.66 10.78
N LEU A 73 -2.07 -0.21 11.77
CA LEU A 73 -3.03 -0.27 12.87
C LEU A 73 -3.24 1.12 13.47
N PRO A 74 -4.50 1.49 13.83
CA PRO A 74 -4.77 2.83 14.36
C PRO A 74 -3.87 3.21 15.54
N ARG A 75 -3.61 2.29 16.47
CA ARG A 75 -2.75 2.55 17.64
C ARG A 75 -1.27 2.73 17.30
N ALA A 76 -0.86 2.34 16.09
CA ALA A 76 0.53 2.43 15.65
C ALA A 76 0.77 3.58 14.68
N ARG A 77 -0.26 4.37 14.36
CA ARG A 77 -0.13 5.51 13.43
C ARG A 77 0.65 6.66 14.04
N ARG A 78 1.12 7.58 13.19
CA ARG A 78 1.93 8.76 13.55
C ARG A 78 3.30 8.41 14.10
N ARG A 79 3.85 7.25 13.71
CA ARG A 79 5.18 6.79 14.12
C ARG A 79 6.12 6.58 12.93
N GLY A 80 5.71 7.06 11.73
CA GLY A 80 6.52 6.92 10.53
C GLY A 80 6.49 5.52 9.91
N ILE A 81 5.61 4.63 10.36
CA ILE A 81 5.55 3.26 9.87
C ILE A 81 5.09 3.22 8.41
N GLY A 82 4.07 4.00 8.05
CA GLY A 82 3.60 4.10 6.67
C GLY A 82 4.68 4.58 5.72
N LEU A 83 5.47 5.58 6.13
CA LEU A 83 6.60 6.07 5.33
C LEU A 83 7.65 4.99 5.13
N SER A 84 7.99 4.25 6.18
CA SER A 84 8.97 3.16 6.10
C SER A 84 8.49 2.04 5.19
N LEU A 85 7.23 1.65 5.31
CA LEU A 85 6.63 0.60 4.48
C LEU A 85 6.60 1.00 3.01
N MET A 86 6.20 2.22 2.71
CA MET A 86 6.17 2.71 1.33
C MET A 86 7.56 2.82 0.74
N GLY A 87 8.53 3.33 1.51
CA GLY A 87 9.91 3.37 1.05
C GLY A 87 10.45 1.99 0.70
N ALA A 88 10.15 1.00 1.53
CA ALA A 88 10.55 -0.39 1.29
C ALA A 88 9.85 -0.99 0.07
N LEU A 89 8.55 -0.70 -0.11
CA LEU A 89 7.80 -1.17 -1.28
C LEU A 89 8.36 -0.56 -2.56
N GLU A 90 8.66 0.73 -2.56
CA GLU A 90 9.22 1.41 -3.73
C GLU A 90 10.57 0.84 -4.14
N LEU A 91 11.41 0.47 -3.17
CA LEU A 91 12.68 -0.20 -3.46
C LEU A 91 12.46 -1.55 -4.14
N ARG A 92 11.43 -2.29 -3.73
CA ARG A 92 11.09 -3.57 -4.36
C ARG A 92 10.58 -3.37 -5.77
N PHE A 93 9.74 -2.37 -6.01
CA PHE A 93 9.31 -2.02 -7.36
C PHE A 93 10.51 -1.67 -8.25
N ALA A 94 11.42 -0.85 -7.75
CA ALA A 94 12.62 -0.47 -8.49
C ALA A 94 13.48 -1.70 -8.81
N GLY A 95 13.56 -2.66 -7.89
CA GLY A 95 14.26 -3.92 -8.10
C GLY A 95 13.63 -4.78 -9.20
N HIS A 96 12.35 -4.59 -9.50
CA HIS A 96 11.67 -5.23 -10.62
C HIS A 96 11.74 -4.42 -11.92
N GLY A 97 12.48 -3.32 -11.94
CA GLY A 97 12.63 -2.49 -13.13
C GLY A 97 11.53 -1.44 -13.30
N CYS A 98 10.82 -1.10 -12.23
CA CYS A 98 9.78 -0.08 -12.25
C CYS A 98 10.33 1.28 -11.83
N ASP A 99 9.98 2.32 -12.60
CA ASP A 99 10.37 3.70 -12.30
C ASP A 99 9.17 4.65 -12.20
N ARG A 100 7.96 4.12 -12.28
CA ARG A 100 6.73 4.91 -12.32
C ARG A 100 5.68 4.20 -11.48
N PHE A 101 5.22 4.86 -10.41
CA PHE A 101 4.32 4.28 -9.42
C PHE A 101 2.98 5.01 -9.42
N PHE A 102 1.90 4.25 -9.39
CA PHE A 102 0.53 4.77 -9.38
C PHE A 102 -0.24 4.25 -8.18
N LEU A 103 -1.19 5.02 -7.72
CA LEU A 103 -2.13 4.57 -6.70
C LEU A 103 -3.45 5.32 -6.80
N GLU A 104 -4.47 4.72 -6.21
CA GLU A 104 -5.79 5.32 -6.05
C GLU A 104 -6.12 5.36 -4.56
N VAL A 105 -6.73 6.44 -4.12
CA VAL A 105 -7.11 6.63 -2.72
C VAL A 105 -8.44 7.37 -2.65
N ARG A 106 -9.27 7.05 -1.64
CA ARG A 106 -10.52 7.79 -1.44
C ARG A 106 -10.21 9.27 -1.31
N ALA A 107 -10.99 10.09 -2.02
CA ALA A 107 -10.78 11.54 -2.05
C ALA A 107 -10.81 12.16 -0.65
N SER A 108 -11.59 11.60 0.27
CA SER A 108 -11.72 12.09 1.65
C SER A 108 -10.63 11.59 2.59
N ASN A 109 -9.77 10.65 2.16
CA ASN A 109 -8.75 10.07 3.04
C ASN A 109 -7.55 11.01 3.16
N ALA A 110 -7.71 12.06 3.95
CA ALA A 110 -6.69 13.08 4.11
C ALA A 110 -5.36 12.54 4.69
N PRO A 111 -5.36 11.66 5.70
CA PRO A 111 -4.09 11.11 6.20
C PRO A 111 -3.32 10.32 5.15
N ALA A 112 -3.99 9.50 4.35
CA ALA A 112 -3.33 8.73 3.28
C ALA A 112 -2.82 9.66 2.18
N ARG A 113 -3.62 10.64 1.77
CA ARG A 113 -3.20 11.61 0.76
C ARG A 113 -1.96 12.38 1.22
N HIS A 114 -1.95 12.79 2.48
CA HIS A 114 -0.79 13.49 3.06
C HIS A 114 0.46 12.59 3.04
N LEU A 115 0.32 11.32 3.38
CA LEU A 115 1.41 10.34 3.34
C LEU A 115 2.00 10.26 1.93
N TYR A 116 1.16 10.11 0.91
CA TYR A 116 1.63 9.98 -0.47
C TYR A 116 2.28 11.27 -0.97
N GLU A 117 1.70 12.41 -0.65
CA GLU A 117 2.27 13.71 -1.03
C GLU A 117 3.63 13.94 -0.36
N THR A 118 3.78 13.53 0.89
CA THR A 118 5.06 13.58 1.59
C THR A 118 6.13 12.72 0.90
N LEU A 119 5.72 11.60 0.31
CA LEU A 119 6.61 10.70 -0.43
C LEU A 119 6.93 11.18 -1.85
N GLY A 120 6.34 12.29 -2.28
CA GLY A 120 6.58 12.85 -3.61
C GLY A 120 5.57 12.43 -4.67
N TYR A 121 4.47 11.79 -4.29
CA TYR A 121 3.38 11.52 -5.23
C TYR A 121 2.61 12.80 -5.53
N GLU A 122 2.19 12.94 -6.78
CA GLU A 122 1.40 14.08 -7.25
C GLU A 122 0.02 13.62 -7.70
N ALA A 123 -1.00 14.41 -7.38
CA ALA A 123 -2.35 14.15 -7.83
C ALA A 123 -2.44 14.41 -9.34
N VAL A 124 -2.88 13.42 -10.10
CA VAL A 124 -2.93 13.51 -11.58
C VAL A 124 -4.34 13.34 -12.14
N GLY A 125 -5.32 13.07 -11.31
CA GLY A 125 -6.69 12.92 -11.78
C GLY A 125 -7.65 12.45 -10.71
N VAL A 126 -8.88 12.19 -11.14
CA VAL A 126 -9.97 11.72 -10.28
C VAL A 126 -10.75 10.68 -11.07
N ARG A 127 -11.07 9.56 -10.43
CA ARG A 127 -12.08 8.62 -10.93
C ARG A 127 -13.36 8.83 -10.15
N ARG A 128 -14.39 9.32 -10.80
CA ARG A 128 -15.66 9.57 -10.14
C ARG A 128 -16.36 8.27 -9.79
N ARG A 129 -16.93 8.22 -8.58
CA ARG A 129 -17.75 7.11 -8.07
C ARG A 129 -17.02 5.76 -8.15
N TYR A 130 -15.71 5.80 -7.94
CA TYR A 130 -14.87 4.59 -8.02
C TYR A 130 -15.11 3.65 -6.85
N TYR A 131 -15.23 4.19 -5.65
CA TYR A 131 -15.47 3.41 -4.44
C TYR A 131 -16.96 3.27 -4.17
N ARG A 132 -17.30 2.17 -3.50
CA ARG A 132 -18.67 1.89 -3.04
C ARG A 132 -18.64 1.70 -1.53
N ALA A 133 -19.76 1.82 -0.85
CA ALA A 133 -19.92 1.56 0.58
C ALA A 133 -18.97 2.34 1.51
N PRO A 134 -18.91 3.66 1.53
CA PRO A 134 -19.76 4.60 0.78
C PRO A 134 -19.24 4.87 -0.62
N GLU A 135 -20.13 5.35 -1.48
CA GLU A 135 -19.77 5.81 -2.82
C GLU A 135 -18.90 7.05 -2.68
N GLU A 136 -17.78 7.05 -3.36
CA GLU A 136 -16.81 8.14 -3.27
C GLU A 136 -15.89 8.14 -4.48
N ASP A 137 -15.40 9.33 -4.85
CA ASP A 137 -14.39 9.47 -5.88
C ASP A 137 -13.04 8.95 -5.39
N ALA A 138 -12.23 8.47 -6.33
CA ALA A 138 -10.83 8.16 -6.09
C ALA A 138 -9.96 9.31 -6.58
N ALA A 139 -9.01 9.74 -5.74
CA ALA A 139 -7.92 10.60 -6.18
C ALA A 139 -6.82 9.71 -6.75
N LEU A 140 -6.31 10.08 -7.92
CA LEU A 140 -5.25 9.34 -8.61
C LEU A 140 -3.91 10.05 -8.38
N TYR A 141 -2.91 9.28 -7.97
CA TYR A 141 -1.56 9.80 -7.69
C TYR A 141 -0.52 9.06 -8.51
N GLU A 142 0.55 9.77 -8.83
CA GLU A 142 1.68 9.23 -9.58
C GLU A 142 3.00 9.73 -9.00
N LYS A 143 4.01 8.86 -9.00
CA LYS A 143 5.39 9.22 -8.68
C LYS A 143 6.31 8.63 -9.73
N ILE A 144 7.19 9.47 -10.29
CA ILE A 144 8.17 9.06 -11.31
C ILE A 144 9.56 9.16 -10.69
N LEU A 145 10.29 8.03 -10.66
CA LEU A 145 11.64 7.99 -10.14
C LEU A 145 12.63 8.56 -11.15
N GLY A 146 13.68 9.20 -10.65
CA GLY A 146 14.73 9.76 -11.50
C GLY A 146 14.31 11.04 -12.19
N GLU A 147 13.11 11.56 -11.94
CA GLU A 147 12.67 12.85 -12.42
C GLU A 147 13.20 13.91 -11.45
N GLU A 148 14.18 14.66 -11.88
CA GLU A 148 14.74 15.72 -11.04
C GLU A 148 14.05 17.03 -11.34
N ALA A 149 13.80 17.77 -10.28
CA ALA A 149 13.19 19.10 -10.38
C ALA A 149 14.16 20.08 -11.03
#